data_175ab6af598786f70502c57b96fe4615
#
_entry.id   175ab6af598786f70502c57b96fe4615
#
_cell.length_a   1.000
_cell.length_b   1.000
_cell.length_c   1.000
_cell.angle_alpha   90.00
_cell.angle_beta   90.00
_cell.angle_gamma   90.00
#
_symmetry.space_group_name_H-M   'P 1'
#
loop_
_entity.id
_entity.type
_entity.pdbx_description
1 polymer ?
#
loop_
_entity_poly.entity_id
_entity_poly.type
_entity_poly.pdbx_seq_one_letter_code
_entity_poly.pdbx_strand_id
1 'polypeptide(L)'
;NITVGRGIEVGHIFYFGTKYSNPLGAKISNKEGKTEDLHMGSYGIGVSRLVGAIIEAHHDEKGIAWPFQVAPFKINIIASDELLKDDNISKLYSFLIQKYKDVILDDRGITFGKKIKDSELIGIPWTIIAGKNYIESGKFELVNRLTNNNEKKSLEDLEKFDFEKNFS
;
A
#
# COMPACT_ATOMS: atom_id res chain seq x y z
N ASN A 1 -1.60 -35.59 -8.25
CA ASN A 1 -2.75 -34.69 -8.03
C ASN A 1 -2.49 -33.40 -8.78
N ILE A 2 -3.46 -32.98 -9.58
CA ILE A 2 -3.42 -31.67 -10.29
C ILE A 2 -4.40 -30.75 -9.57
N THR A 3 -3.94 -29.55 -9.19
CA THR A 3 -4.79 -28.50 -8.64
C THR A 3 -5.02 -27.46 -9.72
N VAL A 4 -6.29 -27.14 -9.99
CA VAL A 4 -6.67 -26.09 -10.94
C VAL A 4 -7.16 -24.88 -10.15
N GLY A 5 -6.66 -23.69 -10.48
CA GLY A 5 -7.04 -22.43 -9.84
C GLY A 5 -7.16 -21.30 -10.86
N ARG A 6 -7.83 -20.21 -10.47
CA ARG A 6 -7.81 -18.96 -11.21
C ARG A 6 -6.66 -18.10 -10.69
N GLY A 7 -5.96 -17.40 -11.56
CA GLY A 7 -4.88 -16.52 -11.21
C GLY A 7 -4.85 -15.28 -12.11
N ILE A 8 -4.14 -14.26 -11.66
CA ILE A 8 -3.87 -13.05 -12.45
C ILE A 8 -2.42 -13.12 -12.90
N GLU A 9 -2.18 -13.08 -14.21
CA GLU A 9 -0.83 -13.02 -14.75
C GLU A 9 -0.22 -11.64 -14.46
N VAL A 10 0.78 -11.61 -13.60
CA VAL A 10 1.48 -10.37 -13.22
C VAL A 10 2.80 -10.17 -13.95
N GLY A 11 3.37 -11.24 -14.48
CA GLY A 11 4.61 -11.21 -15.23
C GLY A 11 4.79 -12.43 -16.11
N HIS A 12 5.66 -12.33 -17.11
CA HIS A 12 5.93 -13.39 -18.06
C HIS A 12 7.41 -13.42 -18.44
N ILE A 13 7.93 -14.64 -18.60
CA ILE A 13 9.29 -14.89 -19.11
C ILE A 13 9.15 -15.60 -20.46
N PHE A 14 9.75 -15.03 -21.49
CA PHE A 14 9.84 -15.63 -22.80
C PHE A 14 11.28 -16.06 -23.09
N TYR A 15 11.46 -17.28 -23.51
CA TYR A 15 12.71 -17.77 -24.09
C TYR A 15 12.53 -17.95 -25.58
N PHE A 16 13.21 -17.13 -26.37
CA PHE A 16 13.12 -17.16 -27.83
C PHE A 16 14.21 -18.00 -28.48
N GLY A 17 15.24 -18.39 -27.74
CA GLY A 17 16.42 -19.05 -28.31
C GLY A 17 17.04 -18.21 -29.42
N THR A 18 17.27 -18.84 -30.58
CA THR A 18 17.84 -18.18 -31.74
C THR A 18 16.81 -17.78 -32.81
N LYS A 19 15.51 -17.84 -32.49
CA LYS A 19 14.40 -17.61 -33.41
C LYS A 19 14.50 -16.27 -34.16
N TYR A 20 14.94 -15.22 -33.47
CA TYR A 20 15.07 -13.88 -34.04
C TYR A 20 16.52 -13.53 -34.38
N SER A 21 17.48 -13.99 -33.59
CA SER A 21 18.89 -13.69 -33.81
C SER A 21 19.45 -14.33 -35.07
N ASN A 22 19.07 -15.57 -35.37
CA ASN A 22 19.56 -16.29 -36.57
C ASN A 22 19.20 -15.54 -37.87
N PRO A 23 17.91 -15.21 -38.18
CA PRO A 23 17.58 -14.50 -39.42
C PRO A 23 18.14 -13.07 -39.48
N LEU A 24 18.42 -12.44 -38.32
CA LEU A 24 19.03 -11.12 -38.23
C LEU A 24 20.57 -11.17 -38.32
N GLY A 25 21.18 -12.37 -38.35
CA GLY A 25 22.62 -12.54 -38.36
C GLY A 25 23.29 -12.05 -37.05
N ALA A 26 22.56 -11.96 -35.95
CA ALA A 26 23.07 -11.53 -34.64
C ALA A 26 23.89 -12.65 -34.01
N LYS A 27 25.21 -12.54 -34.12
CA LYS A 27 26.15 -13.57 -33.66
C LYS A 27 27.13 -13.02 -32.63
N ILE A 28 27.60 -13.91 -31.75
CA ILE A 28 28.64 -13.62 -30.76
C ILE A 28 29.75 -14.62 -30.84
N SER A 29 30.94 -14.25 -30.37
CA SER A 29 32.03 -15.21 -30.12
C SER A 29 31.88 -15.74 -28.69
N ASN A 30 31.82 -17.06 -28.54
CA ASN A 30 31.85 -17.69 -27.25
C ASN A 30 33.24 -17.67 -26.62
N LYS A 31 33.38 -18.20 -25.39
CA LYS A 31 34.65 -18.24 -24.66
C LYS A 31 35.75 -19.04 -25.36
N GLU A 32 35.39 -19.90 -26.28
CA GLU A 32 36.31 -20.73 -27.10
C GLU A 32 36.66 -20.07 -28.44
N GLY A 33 36.18 -18.84 -28.70
CA GLY A 33 36.40 -18.11 -29.94
C GLY A 33 35.51 -18.59 -31.11
N LYS A 34 34.53 -19.47 -30.88
CA LYS A 34 33.60 -19.91 -31.93
C LYS A 34 32.43 -18.94 -32.03
N THR A 35 32.03 -18.68 -33.27
CA THR A 35 30.88 -17.84 -33.58
C THR A 35 29.59 -18.66 -33.43
N GLU A 36 28.64 -18.17 -32.65
CA GLU A 36 27.32 -18.77 -32.44
C GLU A 36 26.23 -17.72 -32.49
N ASP A 37 24.97 -18.15 -32.75
CA ASP A 37 23.82 -17.29 -32.76
C ASP A 37 23.48 -16.86 -31.34
N LEU A 38 23.15 -15.57 -31.13
CA LEU A 38 22.79 -15.03 -29.84
C LEU A 38 21.47 -15.62 -29.35
N HIS A 39 21.46 -16.23 -28.17
CA HIS A 39 20.24 -16.64 -27.53
C HIS A 39 19.52 -15.44 -26.90
N MET A 40 18.22 -15.35 -27.14
CA MET A 40 17.40 -14.21 -26.73
C MET A 40 16.29 -14.63 -25.75
N GLY A 41 15.96 -13.74 -24.84
CA GLY A 41 14.81 -13.86 -23.95
C GLY A 41 14.18 -12.49 -23.71
N SER A 42 12.97 -12.50 -23.17
CA SER A 42 12.27 -11.29 -22.74
C SER A 42 11.63 -11.52 -21.37
N TYR A 43 11.67 -10.52 -20.56
CA TYR A 43 11.15 -10.56 -19.18
C TYR A 43 10.25 -9.35 -18.99
N GLY A 44 8.99 -9.58 -18.64
CA GLY A 44 8.02 -8.51 -18.51
C GLY A 44 7.24 -8.61 -17.22
N ILE A 45 6.98 -7.47 -16.58
CA ILE A 45 6.09 -7.32 -15.43
C ILE A 45 5.05 -6.26 -15.77
N GLY A 46 3.76 -6.58 -15.57
CA GLY A 46 2.66 -5.65 -15.76
C GLY A 46 2.48 -4.73 -14.57
N VAL A 47 3.30 -3.66 -14.46
CA VAL A 47 3.31 -2.77 -13.28
C VAL A 47 1.93 -2.20 -12.96
N SER A 48 1.21 -1.69 -13.94
CA SER A 48 -0.16 -1.18 -13.76
C SER A 48 -1.16 -2.29 -13.42
N ARG A 49 -0.97 -3.49 -13.94
CA ARG A 49 -1.77 -4.67 -13.59
C ARG A 49 -1.55 -5.12 -12.15
N LEU A 50 -0.34 -4.93 -11.61
CA LEU A 50 -0.04 -5.27 -10.21
C LEU A 50 -0.96 -4.55 -9.23
N VAL A 51 -1.30 -3.28 -9.48
CA VAL A 51 -2.23 -2.52 -8.62
C VAL A 51 -3.57 -3.25 -8.52
N GLY A 52 -4.17 -3.60 -9.65
CA GLY A 52 -5.43 -4.34 -9.69
C GLY A 52 -5.31 -5.74 -9.07
N ALA A 53 -4.19 -6.44 -9.31
CA ALA A 53 -3.96 -7.77 -8.75
C ALA A 53 -3.82 -7.75 -7.23
N ILE A 54 -3.17 -6.73 -6.67
CA ILE A 54 -3.04 -6.55 -5.22
C ILE A 54 -4.42 -6.26 -4.61
N ILE A 55 -5.20 -5.37 -5.21
CA ILE A 55 -6.57 -5.05 -4.75
C ILE A 55 -7.45 -6.30 -4.78
N GLU A 56 -7.42 -7.07 -5.87
CA GLU A 56 -8.20 -8.30 -6.01
C GLU A 56 -7.82 -9.36 -4.97
N ALA A 57 -6.55 -9.41 -4.58
CA ALA A 57 -6.06 -10.34 -3.56
C ALA A 57 -6.29 -9.86 -2.12
N HIS A 58 -6.46 -8.55 -1.93
CA HIS A 58 -6.51 -7.90 -0.63
C HIS A 58 -7.69 -6.94 -0.52
N HIS A 59 -8.89 -7.49 -0.40
CA HIS A 59 -10.13 -6.74 -0.15
C HIS A 59 -11.08 -7.54 0.73
N ASP A 60 -12.05 -6.86 1.29
CA ASP A 60 -13.20 -7.44 1.99
C ASP A 60 -14.50 -6.70 1.61
N GLU A 61 -15.59 -6.97 2.31
CA GLU A 61 -16.89 -6.32 2.06
C GLU A 61 -16.90 -4.81 2.31
N LYS A 62 -15.93 -4.30 3.07
CA LYS A 62 -15.78 -2.86 3.37
C LYS A 62 -14.99 -2.10 2.32
N GLY A 63 -14.14 -2.79 1.56
CA GLY A 63 -13.28 -2.20 0.54
C GLY A 63 -11.89 -2.82 0.48
N ILE A 64 -10.93 -2.04 0.00
CA ILE A 64 -9.54 -2.49 -0.11
C ILE A 64 -8.92 -2.70 1.28
N ALA A 65 -7.98 -3.64 1.37
CA ALA A 65 -7.16 -3.89 2.55
C ALA A 65 -5.67 -3.96 2.14
N TRP A 66 -5.06 -2.79 1.90
CA TRP A 66 -3.69 -2.73 1.41
C TRP A 66 -2.70 -3.39 2.37
N PRO A 67 -1.80 -4.26 1.87
CA PRO A 67 -0.60 -4.61 2.60
C PRO A 67 0.25 -3.36 2.85
N PHE A 68 0.80 -3.22 4.05
CA PHE A 68 1.49 -2.00 4.49
C PHE A 68 2.61 -1.56 3.52
N GLN A 69 3.36 -2.52 2.96
CA GLN A 69 4.53 -2.26 2.11
C GLN A 69 4.18 -1.62 0.76
N VAL A 70 2.97 -1.88 0.24
CA VAL A 70 2.52 -1.42 -1.08
C VAL A 70 1.34 -0.46 -1.01
N ALA A 71 0.90 -0.09 0.19
CA ALA A 71 -0.14 0.89 0.39
C ALA A 71 0.30 2.26 -0.16
N PRO A 72 -0.56 2.95 -0.94
CA PRO A 72 -0.25 4.29 -1.45
C PRO A 72 -0.12 5.33 -0.33
N PHE A 73 -0.87 5.14 0.74
CA PHE A 73 -0.73 5.83 2.01
C PHE A 73 -0.79 4.82 3.14
N LYS A 74 0.05 4.98 4.14
CA LYS A 74 0.18 4.06 5.27
C LYS A 74 -0.70 4.44 6.45
N ILE A 75 -0.88 5.75 6.64
CA ILE A 75 -1.60 6.32 7.77
C ILE A 75 -2.56 7.38 7.26
N ASN A 76 -3.80 7.31 7.71
CA ASN A 76 -4.81 8.34 7.53
C ASN A 76 -5.16 8.97 8.88
N ILE A 77 -5.23 10.30 8.96
CA ILE A 77 -5.72 11.03 10.12
C ILE A 77 -7.08 11.62 9.75
N ILE A 78 -8.10 11.25 10.51
CA ILE A 78 -9.46 11.77 10.37
C ILE A 78 -9.79 12.61 11.60
N ALA A 79 -10.12 13.87 11.38
CA ALA A 79 -10.58 14.77 12.43
C ALA A 79 -11.95 15.34 12.07
N SER A 80 -12.76 15.65 13.11
CA SER A 80 -13.94 16.49 12.91
C SER A 80 -13.52 17.90 12.49
N ASP A 81 -14.39 18.63 11.79
CA ASP A 81 -14.04 19.94 11.25
C ASP A 81 -13.63 20.93 12.36
N GLU A 82 -14.19 20.80 13.55
CA GLU A 82 -13.84 21.60 14.74
C GLU A 82 -12.40 21.32 15.22
N LEU A 83 -11.94 20.08 15.04
CA LEU A 83 -10.64 19.61 15.51
C LEU A 83 -9.52 19.75 14.47
N LEU A 84 -9.82 20.07 13.21
CA LEU A 84 -8.80 20.27 12.17
C LEU A 84 -7.81 21.39 12.51
N LYS A 85 -8.19 22.32 13.39
CA LYS A 85 -7.32 23.42 13.87
C LYS A 85 -6.66 23.13 15.22
N ASP A 86 -6.83 21.93 15.77
CA ASP A 86 -6.21 21.54 17.03
C ASP A 86 -4.70 21.35 16.85
N ASP A 87 -3.94 21.95 17.76
CA ASP A 87 -2.47 21.93 17.71
C ASP A 87 -1.89 20.53 17.81
N ASN A 88 -2.53 19.61 18.54
CA ASN A 88 -2.04 18.24 18.68
C ASN A 88 -2.23 17.44 17.38
N ILE A 89 -3.29 17.71 16.61
CA ILE A 89 -3.50 17.08 15.31
C ILE A 89 -2.45 17.59 14.32
N SER A 90 -2.18 18.88 14.32
CA SER A 90 -1.15 19.48 13.48
C SER A 90 0.24 18.95 13.83
N LYS A 91 0.56 18.81 15.12
CA LYS A 91 1.82 18.19 15.60
C LYS A 91 1.92 16.74 15.20
N LEU A 92 0.87 15.95 15.43
CA LEU A 92 0.83 14.55 15.06
C LEU A 92 1.05 14.35 13.56
N TYR A 93 0.33 15.11 12.72
CA TYR A 93 0.49 15.05 11.27
C TYR A 93 1.93 15.38 10.84
N SER A 94 2.49 16.48 11.38
CA SER A 94 3.86 16.91 11.08
C SER A 94 4.90 15.87 11.49
N PHE A 95 4.72 15.24 12.65
CA PHE A 95 5.58 14.16 13.13
C PHE A 95 5.51 12.93 12.23
N LEU A 96 4.28 12.47 11.93
CA LEU A 96 4.08 11.25 11.16
C LEU A 96 4.55 11.39 9.71
N ILE A 97 4.32 12.55 9.06
CA ILE A 97 4.76 12.76 7.68
C ILE A 97 6.29 12.82 7.56
N GLN A 98 7.00 13.31 8.58
CA GLN A 98 8.46 13.26 8.62
C GLN A 98 8.98 11.82 8.74
N LYS A 99 8.31 10.99 9.53
CA LYS A 99 8.75 9.63 9.82
C LYS A 99 8.38 8.62 8.73
N TYR A 100 7.15 8.69 8.22
CA TYR A 100 6.59 7.68 7.30
C TYR A 100 6.39 8.18 5.87
N LYS A 101 6.35 9.51 5.63
CA LYS A 101 6.09 10.19 4.35
C LYS A 101 4.69 9.96 3.78
N ASP A 102 4.23 8.71 3.72
CA ASP A 102 2.96 8.28 3.11
C ASP A 102 1.79 8.44 4.12
N VAL A 103 1.54 9.67 4.54
CA VAL A 103 0.50 10.04 5.53
C VAL A 103 -0.43 11.07 4.93
N ILE A 104 -1.74 10.90 5.12
CA ILE A 104 -2.74 11.89 4.74
C ILE A 104 -3.52 12.39 5.97
N LEU A 105 -3.98 13.62 5.89
CA LEU A 105 -4.95 14.23 6.78
C LEU A 105 -6.21 14.51 5.97
N ASP A 106 -7.36 13.95 6.38
CA ASP A 106 -8.62 14.22 5.72
C ASP A 106 -9.21 15.55 6.20
N ASP A 107 -8.88 16.62 5.47
CA ASP A 107 -9.32 17.99 5.71
C ASP A 107 -10.57 18.41 4.90
N ARG A 108 -11.20 17.44 4.21
CA ARG A 108 -12.38 17.72 3.37
C ARG A 108 -13.56 18.19 4.21
N GLY A 109 -14.31 19.18 3.71
CA GLY A 109 -15.53 19.69 4.32
C GLY A 109 -16.74 18.76 4.14
N ILE A 110 -16.66 17.51 4.61
CA ILE A 110 -17.70 16.50 4.52
C ILE A 110 -17.99 15.90 5.92
N THR A 111 -19.12 15.21 6.05
CA THR A 111 -19.49 14.63 7.35
C THR A 111 -18.45 13.63 7.86
N PHE A 112 -18.19 13.65 9.17
CA PHE A 112 -17.20 12.79 9.82
C PHE A 112 -17.42 11.30 9.52
N GLY A 113 -18.67 10.82 9.54
CA GLY A 113 -18.99 9.44 9.20
C GLY A 113 -18.65 9.07 7.75
N LYS A 114 -18.71 10.05 6.82
CA LYS A 114 -18.31 9.83 5.42
C LYS A 114 -16.79 9.73 5.29
N LYS A 115 -16.03 10.56 6.01
CA LYS A 115 -14.56 10.44 6.08
C LYS A 115 -14.13 9.04 6.55
N ILE A 116 -14.79 8.49 7.58
CA ILE A 116 -14.50 7.14 8.09
C ILE A 116 -14.80 6.07 7.02
N LYS A 117 -15.98 6.13 6.39
CA LYS A 117 -16.34 5.16 5.34
C LYS A 117 -15.43 5.22 4.13
N ASP A 118 -15.05 6.42 3.70
CA ASP A 118 -14.10 6.60 2.60
C ASP A 118 -12.73 6.00 2.95
N SER A 119 -12.26 6.16 4.19
CA SER A 119 -11.02 5.55 4.67
C SER A 119 -11.07 4.02 4.66
N GLU A 120 -12.19 3.43 5.09
CA GLU A 120 -12.41 1.98 5.02
C GLU A 120 -12.40 1.49 3.56
N LEU A 121 -13.09 2.20 2.67
CA LEU A 121 -13.18 1.84 1.25
C LEU A 121 -11.83 1.92 0.55
N ILE A 122 -11.06 3.00 0.80
CA ILE A 122 -9.72 3.19 0.25
C ILE A 122 -8.75 2.15 0.83
N GLY A 123 -8.98 1.71 2.06
CA GLY A 123 -8.24 0.62 2.68
C GLY A 123 -6.86 1.00 3.20
N ILE A 124 -6.69 2.22 3.71
CA ILE A 124 -5.43 2.67 4.30
C ILE A 124 -5.12 1.83 5.54
N PRO A 125 -3.89 1.29 5.68
CA PRO A 125 -3.53 0.35 6.74
C PRO A 125 -3.86 0.81 8.16
N TRP A 126 -3.56 2.06 8.48
CA TRP A 126 -3.85 2.64 9.78
C TRP A 126 -4.69 3.91 9.65
N THR A 127 -5.74 4.00 10.46
CA THR A 127 -6.55 5.20 10.58
C THR A 127 -6.51 5.71 12.02
N ILE A 128 -6.09 6.96 12.19
CA ILE A 128 -6.11 7.68 13.47
C ILE A 128 -7.31 8.59 13.45
N ILE A 129 -8.20 8.42 14.41
CA ILE A 129 -9.48 9.12 14.47
C ILE A 129 -9.49 10.06 15.67
N ALA A 130 -9.67 11.36 15.40
CA ALA A 130 -9.93 12.39 16.39
C ALA A 130 -11.41 12.81 16.32
N GLY A 131 -12.24 12.13 17.08
CA GLY A 131 -13.67 12.36 17.15
C GLY A 131 -14.13 12.63 18.59
N LYS A 132 -15.32 12.16 18.93
CA LYS A 132 -15.93 12.35 20.25
C LYS A 132 -15.04 11.86 21.39
N ASN A 133 -14.41 10.69 21.25
CA ASN A 133 -13.49 10.16 22.27
C ASN A 133 -12.29 11.08 22.50
N TYR A 134 -11.77 11.73 21.45
CA TYR A 134 -10.68 12.69 21.57
C TYR A 134 -11.13 13.93 22.35
N ILE A 135 -12.31 14.46 22.09
CA ILE A 135 -12.87 15.62 22.82
C ILE A 135 -13.04 15.29 24.31
N GLU A 136 -13.53 14.09 24.64
CA GLU A 136 -13.82 13.69 26.02
C GLU A 136 -12.56 13.31 26.81
N SER A 137 -11.56 12.71 26.20
CA SER A 137 -10.44 12.08 26.91
C SER A 137 -9.05 12.50 26.43
N GLY A 138 -8.93 13.30 25.36
CA GLY A 138 -7.66 13.63 24.73
C GLY A 138 -6.99 12.46 24.03
N LYS A 139 -7.70 11.34 23.85
CA LYS A 139 -7.14 10.13 23.22
C LYS A 139 -7.69 9.91 21.82
N PHE A 140 -6.80 9.63 20.91
CA PHE A 140 -7.12 9.21 19.54
C PHE A 140 -7.57 7.75 19.53
N GLU A 141 -8.43 7.40 18.57
CA GLU A 141 -8.69 6.02 18.23
C GLU A 141 -7.75 5.60 17.11
N LEU A 142 -6.99 4.52 17.33
CA LEU A 142 -6.11 3.92 16.34
C LEU A 142 -6.77 2.65 15.81
N VAL A 143 -7.11 2.65 14.53
CA VAL A 143 -7.78 1.53 13.87
C VAL A 143 -6.82 0.86 12.89
N ASN A 144 -6.65 -0.46 13.05
CA ASN A 144 -5.95 -1.31 12.08
C ASN A 144 -6.94 -1.82 11.04
N ARG A 145 -6.71 -1.53 9.76
CA ARG A 145 -7.62 -1.92 8.67
C ARG A 145 -7.69 -3.44 8.46
N LEU A 146 -6.59 -4.15 8.70
CA LEU A 146 -6.51 -5.59 8.46
C LEU A 146 -7.24 -6.39 9.55
N THR A 147 -7.01 -6.05 10.82
CA THR A 147 -7.57 -6.78 11.96
C THR A 147 -8.87 -6.18 12.49
N ASN A 148 -9.22 -4.97 12.08
CA ASN A 148 -10.30 -4.14 12.63
C ASN A 148 -10.16 -3.86 14.14
N ASN A 149 -8.98 -4.05 14.72
CA ASN A 149 -8.70 -3.66 16.09
C ASN A 149 -8.76 -2.14 16.23
N ASN A 150 -9.39 -1.69 17.32
CA ASN A 150 -9.48 -0.28 17.68
C ASN A 150 -8.89 -0.09 19.07
N GLU A 151 -7.86 0.76 19.18
CA GLU A 151 -7.17 1.07 20.44
C GLU A 151 -7.20 2.58 20.70
N LYS A 152 -7.30 2.95 21.99
CA LYS A 152 -7.20 4.36 22.39
C LYS A 152 -5.75 4.69 22.74
N LYS A 153 -5.17 5.67 22.05
CA LYS A 153 -3.77 6.10 22.21
C LYS A 153 -3.71 7.60 22.52
N SER A 154 -2.80 7.98 23.41
CA SER A 154 -2.44 9.38 23.59
C SER A 154 -1.55 9.86 22.43
N LEU A 155 -1.30 11.16 22.33
CA LEU A 155 -0.35 11.71 21.35
C LEU A 155 1.05 11.08 21.52
N GLU A 156 1.54 11.01 22.77
CA GLU A 156 2.85 10.41 23.08
C GLU A 156 2.93 8.93 22.72
N ASP A 157 1.83 8.17 22.90
CA ASP A 157 1.76 6.76 22.52
C ASP A 157 1.86 6.61 21.00
N LEU A 158 1.20 7.48 20.23
CA LEU A 158 1.24 7.47 18.77
C LEU A 158 2.61 7.85 18.22
N GLU A 159 3.32 8.80 18.84
CA GLU A 159 4.67 9.19 18.46
C GLU A 159 5.69 8.04 18.65
N LYS A 160 5.48 7.22 19.70
CA LYS A 160 6.33 6.05 20.01
C LYS A 160 5.90 4.79 19.25
N PHE A 161 4.70 4.79 18.67
CA PHE A 161 4.14 3.61 18.01
C PHE A 161 4.88 3.31 16.70
N ASP A 162 5.20 2.04 16.48
CA ASP A 162 5.78 1.56 15.23
C ASP A 162 4.67 0.98 14.35
N PHE A 163 4.19 1.81 13.40
CA PHE A 163 3.08 1.46 12.52
C PHE A 163 3.39 0.32 11.56
N GLU A 164 4.65 0.18 11.16
CA GLU A 164 5.07 -0.91 10.27
C GLU A 164 5.13 -2.24 11.00
N LYS A 165 5.81 -2.27 12.14
CA LYS A 165 6.02 -3.49 12.92
C LYS A 165 4.73 -4.06 13.51
N ASN A 166 3.75 -3.22 13.81
CA ASN A 166 2.50 -3.62 14.45
C ASN A 166 1.34 -3.84 13.46
N PHE A 167 1.60 -3.81 12.16
CA PHE A 167 0.54 -3.97 11.16
C PHE A 167 0.21 -5.44 10.87
N SER A 168 1.06 -6.37 11.20
CA SER A 168 0.89 -7.82 10.96
C SER A 168 -0.17 -8.47 11.88
#